data_ea24088334fdea7d34a9ecb5621b8a11
#
_entry.id   ea24088334fdea7d34a9ecb5621b8a11
#
_cell.length_a   1.000
_cell.length_b   1.000
_cell.length_c   1.000
_cell.angle_alpha   90.00
_cell.angle_beta   90.00
_cell.angle_gamma   90.00
#
_symmetry.space_group_name_H-M   'P 1'
#
loop_
_entity.id
_entity.type
_entity.pdbx_description
1 polymer ?
#
loop_
_entity_poly.entity_id
_entity_poly.type
_entity_poly.pdbx_seq_one_letter_code
_entity_poly.pdbx_strand_id
1 'polypeptide(L)'
;MLDLARATLAGVPVGGPAPVVVIGALNVSPESFFAGSVHLDTDALVMAALRMVEAGARLVDVGARSTAPYRATAVSEAEETERLARAVGALAARVPVPVSADTCRAGPARAALEAGARVINDVSGLRDPGLAALVAERGAGVILMASPPPGGPA
;
A
#
# COMPACT_ATOMS: atom_id res chain seq x y z
N MET A 1 7.91 -32.87 1.32
CA MET A 1 7.42 -31.83 0.39
C MET A 1 6.99 -30.65 1.25
N LEU A 2 7.68 -29.51 1.16
CA LEU A 2 7.30 -28.31 1.94
C LEU A 2 5.90 -27.89 1.47
N ASP A 3 4.95 -27.89 2.41
CA ASP A 3 3.61 -27.34 2.15
C ASP A 3 3.77 -25.81 2.07
N LEU A 4 3.90 -25.30 0.84
CA LEU A 4 4.10 -23.88 0.60
C LEU A 4 2.84 -23.13 1.01
N ALA A 5 3.00 -22.15 1.90
CA ALA A 5 1.90 -21.30 2.35
C ALA A 5 1.16 -20.68 1.15
N ARG A 6 -0.16 -20.66 1.25
CA ARG A 6 -1.05 -20.09 0.24
C ARG A 6 -1.91 -19.02 0.86
N ALA A 7 -2.13 -17.95 0.13
CA ALA A 7 -3.03 -16.88 0.53
C ALA A 7 -3.73 -16.28 -0.68
N THR A 8 -4.70 -15.41 -0.43
CA THR A 8 -5.38 -14.64 -1.46
C THR A 8 -5.41 -13.18 -1.03
N LEU A 9 -4.83 -12.30 -1.83
CA LEU A 9 -4.85 -10.85 -1.61
C LEU A 9 -5.89 -10.22 -2.53
N ALA A 10 -7.03 -9.83 -2.00
CA ALA A 10 -8.12 -9.20 -2.76
C ALA A 10 -8.50 -9.97 -4.05
N GLY A 11 -8.56 -11.31 -3.96
CA GLY A 11 -8.86 -12.19 -5.10
C GLY A 11 -7.65 -12.64 -5.92
N VAL A 12 -6.45 -12.11 -5.66
CA VAL A 12 -5.21 -12.53 -6.32
C VAL A 12 -4.55 -13.65 -5.52
N PRO A 13 -4.42 -14.87 -6.06
CA PRO A 13 -3.77 -15.99 -5.38
C PRO A 13 -2.26 -15.73 -5.27
N VAL A 14 -1.68 -15.99 -4.09
CA VAL A 14 -0.25 -15.85 -3.81
C VAL A 14 0.29 -17.06 -3.07
N GLY A 15 1.54 -17.42 -3.35
CA GLY A 15 2.22 -18.55 -2.71
C GLY A 15 1.82 -19.91 -3.29
N GLY A 16 2.42 -20.99 -2.77
CA GLY A 16 2.21 -22.34 -3.26
C GLY A 16 2.56 -22.48 -4.74
N PRO A 17 1.68 -23.09 -5.57
CA PRO A 17 1.90 -23.25 -7.01
C PRO A 17 1.45 -22.01 -7.83
N ALA A 18 0.98 -20.92 -7.17
CA ALA A 18 0.58 -19.73 -7.90
C ALA A 18 1.78 -19.08 -8.60
N PRO A 19 1.58 -18.45 -9.77
CA PRO A 19 2.63 -17.67 -10.41
C PRO A 19 3.11 -16.53 -9.51
N VAL A 20 4.34 -16.04 -9.75
CA VAL A 20 4.86 -14.84 -9.10
C VAL A 20 3.93 -13.67 -9.39
N VAL A 21 3.51 -12.97 -8.34
CA VAL A 21 2.68 -11.76 -8.45
C VAL A 21 3.58 -10.54 -8.36
N VAL A 22 3.55 -9.71 -9.40
CA VAL A 22 4.26 -8.43 -9.42
C VAL A 22 3.33 -7.35 -8.86
N ILE A 23 3.83 -6.55 -7.95
CA ILE A 23 3.15 -5.38 -7.38
C ILE A 23 3.83 -4.13 -7.91
N GLY A 24 3.07 -3.25 -8.54
CA GLY A 24 3.54 -1.93 -8.96
C GLY A 24 3.53 -0.98 -7.76
N ALA A 25 4.67 -0.37 -7.41
CA ALA A 25 4.78 0.55 -6.28
C ALA A 25 4.76 2.01 -6.74
N LEU A 26 3.89 2.80 -6.15
CA LEU A 26 3.73 4.24 -6.37
C LEU A 26 3.92 5.00 -5.05
N ASN A 27 4.65 6.10 -5.08
CA ASN A 27 4.85 6.94 -3.91
C ASN A 27 4.32 8.35 -4.20
N VAL A 28 3.35 8.81 -3.41
CA VAL A 28 2.74 10.14 -3.51
C VAL A 28 3.20 11.08 -2.38
N SER A 29 4.38 10.81 -1.78
CA SER A 29 4.99 11.74 -0.84
C SER A 29 5.37 13.05 -1.54
N PRO A 30 5.45 14.18 -0.79
CA PRO A 30 5.79 15.50 -1.36
C PRO A 30 7.10 15.52 -2.14
N GLU A 31 7.99 14.60 -1.85
CA GLU A 31 9.35 14.52 -2.40
C GLU A 31 9.44 13.65 -3.66
N SER A 32 8.43 12.80 -3.91
CA SER A 32 8.48 11.79 -4.98
C SER A 32 7.78 12.20 -6.27
N PHE A 33 6.79 13.06 -6.18
CA PHE A 33 6.04 13.57 -7.34
C PHE A 33 6.23 15.08 -7.47
N PHE A 34 7.10 15.50 -8.38
CA PHE A 34 7.33 16.87 -8.84
C PHE A 34 7.61 17.90 -7.72
N ALA A 35 8.88 18.19 -7.50
CA ALA A 35 9.31 19.39 -6.77
C ALA A 35 8.62 20.63 -7.39
N GLY A 36 7.56 21.14 -6.72
CA GLY A 36 6.84 22.34 -7.16
C GLY A 36 5.32 22.20 -7.32
N SER A 37 4.74 21.01 -7.29
CA SER A 37 3.28 20.85 -7.35
C SER A 37 2.70 20.65 -5.94
N VAL A 38 1.90 21.61 -5.51
CA VAL A 38 1.15 21.54 -4.22
C VAL A 38 0.00 20.52 -4.30
N HIS A 39 -0.36 20.07 -5.50
CA HIS A 39 -1.47 19.15 -5.73
C HIS A 39 -0.97 17.85 -6.36
N LEU A 40 -1.47 16.71 -5.83
CA LEU A 40 -1.29 15.41 -6.44
C LEU A 40 -1.95 15.41 -7.83
N ASP A 41 -1.18 15.19 -8.87
CA ASP A 41 -1.70 14.94 -10.21
C ASP A 41 -2.24 13.50 -10.28
N THR A 42 -3.54 13.35 -10.07
CA THR A 42 -4.22 12.05 -10.06
C THR A 42 -4.24 11.40 -11.43
N ASP A 43 -4.21 12.18 -12.52
CA ASP A 43 -4.20 11.62 -13.88
C ASP A 43 -2.83 11.02 -14.19
N ALA A 44 -1.75 11.72 -13.86
CA ALA A 44 -0.40 11.19 -14.01
C ALA A 44 -0.20 9.93 -13.15
N LEU A 45 -0.74 9.91 -11.91
CA LEU A 45 -0.70 8.75 -11.03
C LEU A 45 -1.40 7.54 -11.64
N VAL A 46 -2.62 7.71 -12.13
CA VAL A 46 -3.40 6.64 -12.77
C VAL A 46 -2.72 6.15 -14.04
N MET A 47 -2.19 7.05 -14.86
CA MET A 47 -1.44 6.66 -16.07
C MET A 47 -0.17 5.86 -15.73
N ALA A 48 0.52 6.21 -14.65
CA ALA A 48 1.65 5.43 -14.18
C ALA A 48 1.22 4.01 -13.74
N ALA A 49 0.14 3.91 -12.97
CA ALA A 49 -0.43 2.62 -12.54
C ALA A 49 -0.85 1.75 -13.73
N LEU A 50 -1.55 2.33 -14.71
CA LEU A 50 -1.99 1.60 -15.91
C LEU A 50 -0.81 1.04 -16.72
N ARG A 51 0.29 1.80 -16.85
CA ARG A 51 1.52 1.29 -17.47
C ARG A 51 2.12 0.12 -16.69
N MET A 52 2.09 0.15 -15.34
CA MET A 52 2.55 -0.97 -14.52
C MET A 52 1.68 -2.21 -14.71
N VAL A 53 0.36 -2.03 -14.80
CA VAL A 53 -0.59 -3.12 -15.08
C VAL A 53 -0.36 -3.73 -16.46
N GLU A 54 -0.16 -2.90 -17.47
CA GLU A 54 0.17 -3.32 -18.83
C GLU A 54 1.50 -4.10 -18.86
N ALA A 55 2.47 -3.71 -18.03
CA ALA A 55 3.73 -4.42 -17.85
C ALA A 55 3.62 -5.69 -16.97
N GLY A 56 2.43 -6.05 -16.49
CA GLY A 56 2.16 -7.30 -15.78
C GLY A 56 1.93 -7.18 -14.27
N ALA A 57 1.82 -5.98 -13.70
CA ALA A 57 1.46 -5.83 -12.29
C ALA A 57 0.02 -6.33 -12.04
N ARG A 58 -0.14 -7.11 -10.97
CA ARG A 58 -1.42 -7.69 -10.55
C ARG A 58 -2.02 -7.00 -9.33
N LEU A 59 -1.25 -6.14 -8.69
CA LEU A 59 -1.65 -5.18 -7.66
C LEU A 59 -0.91 -3.86 -7.91
N VAL A 60 -1.48 -2.76 -7.40
CA VAL A 60 -0.80 -1.47 -7.29
C VAL A 60 -0.77 -1.08 -5.82
N ASP A 61 0.43 -0.81 -5.29
CA ASP A 61 0.66 -0.36 -3.92
C ASP A 61 0.99 1.12 -3.91
N VAL A 62 0.30 1.90 -3.06
CA VAL A 62 0.50 3.33 -2.99
C VAL A 62 0.81 3.79 -1.57
N GLY A 63 1.93 4.51 -1.41
CA GLY A 63 2.37 5.10 -0.15
C GLY A 63 2.44 6.62 -0.22
N ALA A 64 2.03 7.29 0.85
CA ALA A 64 2.07 8.75 0.98
C ALA A 64 3.23 9.27 1.83
N ARG A 65 4.05 8.37 2.35
CA ARG A 65 5.21 8.66 3.19
C ARG A 65 6.41 7.85 2.74
N SER A 66 7.57 8.49 2.66
CA SER A 66 8.80 7.75 2.43
C SER A 66 9.17 6.92 3.67
N THR A 67 9.36 5.63 3.51
CA THR A 67 9.88 4.72 4.55
C THR A 67 11.39 4.61 4.54
N ALA A 68 12.08 5.33 3.63
CA ALA A 68 13.53 5.31 3.52
C ALA A 68 14.17 5.93 4.78
N PRO A 69 15.09 5.23 5.48
CA PRO A 69 15.66 5.66 6.75
C PRO A 69 16.46 6.98 6.67
N TYR A 70 16.88 7.38 5.48
CA TYR A 70 17.63 8.61 5.21
C TYR A 70 16.75 9.77 4.66
N ARG A 71 15.43 9.57 4.55
CA ARG A 71 14.46 10.54 4.06
C ARG A 71 13.18 10.51 4.89
N ALA A 72 13.33 10.57 6.21
CA ALA A 72 12.18 10.67 7.11
C ALA A 72 11.55 12.06 7.00
N THR A 73 10.70 12.27 6.01
CA THR A 73 9.83 13.44 6.01
C THR A 73 8.81 13.27 7.11
N ALA A 74 8.71 14.28 7.97
CA ALA A 74 7.68 14.32 9.01
C ALA A 74 6.31 14.63 8.40
N VAL A 75 5.72 13.64 7.68
CA VAL A 75 4.34 13.73 7.20
C VAL A 75 3.41 13.50 8.38
N SER A 76 2.55 14.46 8.67
CA SER A 76 1.53 14.34 9.71
C SER A 76 0.53 13.23 9.34
N GLU A 77 -0.15 12.65 10.34
CA GLU A 77 -1.16 11.64 10.08
C GLU A 77 -2.33 12.18 9.25
N ALA A 78 -2.71 13.44 9.46
CA ALA A 78 -3.74 14.09 8.68
C ALA A 78 -3.36 14.24 7.20
N GLU A 79 -2.12 14.63 6.93
CA GLU A 79 -1.59 14.73 5.58
C GLU A 79 -1.50 13.37 4.87
N GLU A 80 -1.00 12.35 5.57
CA GLU A 80 -0.95 10.98 5.06
C GLU A 80 -2.35 10.48 4.72
N THR A 81 -3.32 10.72 5.63
CA THR A 81 -4.72 10.34 5.46
C THR A 81 -5.33 10.95 4.19
N GLU A 82 -5.19 12.27 4.02
CA GLU A 82 -5.73 12.98 2.86
C GLU A 82 -5.10 12.49 1.55
N ARG A 83 -3.77 12.37 1.52
CA ARG A 83 -3.04 11.93 0.33
C ARG A 83 -3.37 10.51 -0.08
N LEU A 84 -3.40 9.57 0.89
CA LEU A 84 -3.76 8.18 0.61
C LEU A 84 -5.20 8.07 0.13
N ALA A 85 -6.17 8.70 0.81
CA ALA A 85 -7.55 8.66 0.39
C ALA A 85 -7.74 9.17 -1.04
N ARG A 86 -7.10 10.27 -1.38
CA ARG A 86 -7.18 10.88 -2.72
C ARG A 86 -6.52 9.98 -3.79
N ALA A 87 -5.32 9.47 -3.52
CA ALA A 87 -4.59 8.62 -4.44
C ALA A 87 -5.32 7.29 -4.67
N VAL A 88 -5.71 6.62 -3.57
CA VAL A 88 -6.46 5.35 -3.63
C VAL A 88 -7.78 5.52 -4.35
N GLY A 89 -8.55 6.58 -4.06
CA GLY A 89 -9.82 6.83 -4.73
C GLY A 89 -9.67 6.99 -6.25
N ALA A 90 -8.65 7.73 -6.70
CA ALA A 90 -8.36 7.89 -8.12
C ALA A 90 -7.94 6.58 -8.80
N LEU A 91 -7.12 5.77 -8.12
CA LEU A 91 -6.66 4.47 -8.62
C LEU A 91 -7.78 3.43 -8.63
N ALA A 92 -8.51 3.27 -7.52
CA ALA A 92 -9.57 2.26 -7.39
C ALA A 92 -10.71 2.45 -8.40
N ALA A 93 -10.98 3.68 -8.80
CA ALA A 93 -12.00 3.99 -9.82
C ALA A 93 -11.59 3.68 -11.25
N ARG A 94 -10.27 3.57 -11.55
CA ARG A 94 -9.76 3.61 -12.92
C ARG A 94 -8.78 2.49 -13.29
N VAL A 95 -8.24 1.77 -12.28
CA VAL A 95 -7.26 0.70 -12.48
C VAL A 95 -7.92 -0.66 -12.31
N PRO A 96 -7.73 -1.63 -13.23
CA PRO A 96 -8.46 -2.90 -13.23
C PRO A 96 -7.88 -3.97 -12.27
N VAL A 97 -6.96 -3.58 -11.39
CA VAL A 97 -6.34 -4.48 -10.39
C VAL A 97 -6.57 -3.93 -8.99
N PRO A 98 -6.50 -4.78 -7.93
CA PRO A 98 -6.64 -4.30 -6.57
C PRO A 98 -5.59 -3.25 -6.19
N VAL A 99 -6.02 -2.27 -5.38
CA VAL A 99 -5.14 -1.25 -4.82
C VAL A 99 -4.79 -1.61 -3.39
N SER A 100 -3.51 -1.55 -3.07
CA SER A 100 -2.93 -1.65 -1.74
C SER A 100 -2.54 -0.26 -1.24
N ALA A 101 -2.68 0.00 0.05
CA ALA A 101 -2.22 1.21 0.70
C ALA A 101 -1.06 0.90 1.66
N ASP A 102 0.11 1.52 1.43
CA ASP A 102 1.28 1.40 2.30
C ASP A 102 1.17 2.39 3.46
N THR A 103 0.77 1.88 4.61
CA THR A 103 0.70 2.63 5.86
C THR A 103 0.73 1.72 7.08
N CYS A 104 1.35 2.22 8.16
CA CYS A 104 1.41 1.56 9.47
C CYS A 104 0.42 2.15 10.49
N ARG A 105 -0.47 3.05 10.07
CA ARG A 105 -1.36 3.81 10.96
C ARG A 105 -2.82 3.50 10.66
N ALA A 106 -3.62 3.29 11.71
CA ALA A 106 -5.04 2.94 11.57
C ALA A 106 -5.89 4.04 10.91
N GLY A 107 -5.61 5.32 11.18
CA GLY A 107 -6.33 6.46 10.59
C GLY A 107 -6.21 6.51 9.06
N PRO A 108 -4.99 6.64 8.50
CA PRO A 108 -4.75 6.58 7.06
C PRO A 108 -5.26 5.29 6.40
N ALA A 109 -5.08 4.12 7.06
CA ALA A 109 -5.59 2.85 6.54
C ALA A 109 -7.11 2.83 6.41
N ARG A 110 -7.82 3.36 7.41
CA ARG A 110 -9.29 3.49 7.37
C ARG A 110 -9.74 4.32 6.18
N ALA A 111 -9.15 5.48 5.99
CA ALA A 111 -9.48 6.36 4.88
C ALA A 111 -9.15 5.72 3.51
N ALA A 112 -8.03 5.00 3.41
CA ALA A 112 -7.67 4.27 2.19
C ALA A 112 -8.67 3.15 1.88
N LEU A 113 -9.09 2.35 2.87
CA LEU A 113 -10.08 1.30 2.70
C LEU A 113 -11.46 1.87 2.30
N GLU A 114 -11.86 2.99 2.88
CA GLU A 114 -13.08 3.72 2.50
C GLU A 114 -13.00 4.30 1.08
N ALA A 115 -11.82 4.69 0.64
CA ALA A 115 -11.58 5.15 -0.73
C ALA A 115 -11.45 4.02 -1.77
N GLY A 116 -11.44 2.75 -1.35
CA GLY A 116 -11.47 1.60 -2.25
C GLY A 116 -10.23 0.71 -2.23
N ALA A 117 -9.28 0.93 -1.32
CA ALA A 117 -8.19 -0.04 -1.11
C ALA A 117 -8.77 -1.40 -0.66
N ARG A 118 -8.14 -2.47 -1.10
CA ARG A 118 -8.52 -3.85 -0.76
C ARG A 118 -7.44 -4.57 0.04
N VAL A 119 -6.27 -3.97 0.13
CA VAL A 119 -5.09 -4.51 0.82
C VAL A 119 -4.43 -3.37 1.60
N ILE A 120 -3.90 -3.68 2.77
CA ILE A 120 -2.99 -2.82 3.53
C ILE A 120 -1.60 -3.44 3.52
N ASN A 121 -0.60 -2.65 3.14
CA ASN A 121 0.81 -3.02 3.23
C ASN A 121 1.40 -2.34 4.47
N ASP A 122 1.72 -3.13 5.50
CA ASP A 122 2.25 -2.62 6.76
C ASP A 122 3.69 -3.12 6.99
N VAL A 123 4.63 -2.20 6.84
CA VAL A 123 6.06 -2.46 7.09
C VAL A 123 6.42 -2.52 8.58
N SER A 124 5.48 -2.20 9.47
CA SER A 124 5.71 -2.22 10.92
C SER A 124 5.42 -3.58 11.57
N GLY A 125 4.71 -4.47 10.87
CA GLY A 125 4.29 -5.76 11.42
C GLY A 125 3.15 -5.66 12.42
N LEU A 126 2.14 -4.83 12.13
CA LEU A 126 0.94 -4.58 12.96
C LEU A 126 1.26 -4.05 14.37
N ARG A 127 2.21 -3.13 14.46
CA ARG A 127 2.52 -2.47 15.75
C ARG A 127 1.40 -1.57 16.25
N ASP A 128 0.57 -1.04 15.35
CA ASP A 128 -0.65 -0.30 15.71
C ASP A 128 -1.79 -1.30 15.95
N PRO A 129 -2.26 -1.49 17.19
CA PRO A 129 -3.35 -2.43 17.48
C PRO A 129 -4.67 -2.02 16.82
N GLY A 130 -4.87 -0.72 16.57
CA GLY A 130 -6.03 -0.21 15.84
C GLY A 130 -6.03 -0.65 14.37
N LEU A 131 -4.86 -0.80 13.77
CA LEU A 131 -4.73 -1.29 12.40
C LEU A 131 -5.12 -2.77 12.28
N ALA A 132 -4.66 -3.61 13.20
CA ALA A 132 -5.02 -5.03 13.23
C ALA A 132 -6.55 -5.24 13.36
N ALA A 133 -7.19 -4.50 14.27
CA ALA A 133 -8.65 -4.54 14.43
C ALA A 133 -9.38 -4.07 13.17
N LEU A 134 -8.92 -2.98 12.56
CA LEU A 134 -9.52 -2.40 11.35
C LEU A 134 -9.48 -3.37 10.16
N VAL A 135 -8.33 -3.98 9.87
CA VAL A 135 -8.22 -4.88 8.72
C VAL A 135 -9.07 -6.15 8.90
N ALA A 136 -9.18 -6.65 10.14
CA ALA A 136 -10.06 -7.75 10.47
C ALA A 136 -11.54 -7.37 10.29
N GLU A 137 -11.97 -6.21 10.79
CA GLU A 137 -13.33 -5.68 10.64
C GLU A 137 -13.73 -5.52 9.18
N ARG A 138 -12.82 -5.02 8.34
CA ARG A 138 -13.09 -4.73 6.93
C ARG A 138 -12.84 -5.93 6.01
N GLY A 139 -12.33 -7.04 6.52
CA GLY A 139 -11.94 -8.20 5.71
C GLY A 139 -10.89 -7.87 4.65
N ALA A 140 -10.02 -6.90 4.93
CA ALA A 140 -8.99 -6.48 4.01
C ALA A 140 -7.82 -7.48 3.98
N GLY A 141 -7.16 -7.61 2.82
CA GLY A 141 -5.90 -8.32 2.72
C GLY A 141 -4.78 -7.55 3.44
N VAL A 142 -3.78 -8.27 3.95
CA VAL A 142 -2.64 -7.65 4.62
C VAL A 142 -1.34 -8.21 4.06
N ILE A 143 -0.41 -7.31 3.75
CA ILE A 143 0.99 -7.62 3.48
C ILE A 143 1.78 -7.13 4.69
N LEU A 144 2.54 -8.01 5.32
CA LEU A 144 3.34 -7.68 6.50
C LEU A 144 4.82 -7.85 6.20
N MET A 145 5.60 -6.86 6.56
CA MET A 145 7.06 -7.00 6.55
C MET A 145 7.49 -7.81 7.76
N ALA A 146 8.20 -8.91 7.52
CA ALA A 146 8.87 -9.67 8.57
C ALA A 146 10.15 -8.92 9.00
N SER A 147 10.02 -8.00 9.94
CA SER A 147 11.16 -7.28 10.52
C SER A 147 11.59 -7.97 11.82
N PRO A 148 12.91 -8.14 12.05
CA PRO A 148 13.37 -8.62 13.33
C PRO A 148 12.93 -7.64 14.44
N PRO A 149 12.71 -8.13 15.68
CA PRO A 149 12.41 -7.26 16.79
C PRO A 149 13.54 -6.26 17.02
N PRO A 150 13.27 -5.05 17.52
CA PRO A 150 14.31 -4.08 17.85
C PRO A 150 15.36 -4.71 18.78
N GLY A 151 16.64 -4.69 18.35
CA GLY A 151 17.76 -5.30 19.10
C GLY A 151 17.98 -6.80 18.87
N GLY A 152 17.23 -7.43 17.97
CA GLY A 152 17.53 -8.78 17.51
C GLY A 152 18.75 -8.84 16.59
N PRO A 153 19.43 -9.99 16.47
CA PRO A 153 20.54 -10.16 15.51
C PRO A 153 20.03 -9.93 14.09
N ALA A 154 20.86 -9.24 13.30
CA ALA A 154 20.62 -9.02 11.87
C ALA A 154 20.71 -10.32 11.09
#